data_43b1a53f2213e0d3bf883fb9e8940827
#
_entry.id   43b1a53f2213e0d3bf883fb9e8940827
#
_cell.length_a   1.000
_cell.length_b   1.000
_cell.length_c   1.000
_cell.angle_alpha   90.00
_cell.angle_beta   90.00
_cell.angle_gamma   90.00
#
_symmetry.space_group_name_H-M   'P 1'
#
loop_
_entity.id
_entity.type
_entity.pdbx_description
1 polymer ?
#
loop_
_entity_poly.entity_id
_entity_poly.type
_entity_poly.pdbx_seq_one_letter_code
_entity_poly.pdbx_strand_id
1 'polypeptide(L)'
;GWCGVSCHNEEELFQAEQLNVDFAVLGPVLPTLSHPNALTLGWKKFSAFCHQSAIPIYALGGMLYDDLDTAQEMGAQGIAMMRGIAQ
;
A
#
# COMPACT_ATOMS: atom_id res chain seq x y z
N GLY A 1 -12.09 9.83 14.53
CA GLY A 1 -11.91 9.71 13.08
C GLY A 1 -10.80 8.77 12.69
N TRP A 2 -10.72 8.52 11.41
CA TRP A 2 -9.71 7.64 10.86
C TRP A 2 -8.45 8.42 10.51
N CYS A 3 -7.31 7.86 10.87
CA CYS A 3 -6.02 8.47 10.56
C CYS A 3 -5.16 7.45 9.80
N GLY A 4 -4.71 7.84 8.61
CA GLY A 4 -3.88 6.97 7.79
C GLY A 4 -2.69 7.72 7.25
N VAL A 5 -1.63 6.98 6.89
CA VAL A 5 -0.42 7.54 6.32
C VAL A 5 0.00 6.74 5.10
N SER A 6 0.72 7.41 4.21
CA SER A 6 1.34 6.75 3.05
C SER A 6 2.76 6.35 3.41
N CYS A 7 3.09 5.10 3.13
CA CYS A 7 4.40 4.55 3.42
C CYS A 7 5.02 3.98 2.15
N HIS A 8 6.34 4.07 2.04
CA HIS A 8 7.07 3.64 0.86
C HIS A 8 8.11 2.56 1.17
N ASN A 9 8.36 2.31 2.43
CA ASN A 9 9.34 1.32 2.83
C ASN A 9 9.04 0.83 4.25
N GLU A 10 9.83 -0.12 4.70
CA GLU A 10 9.65 -0.75 6.00
C GLU A 10 9.81 0.25 7.15
N GLU A 11 10.77 1.15 7.03
CA GLU A 11 11.03 2.13 8.07
C GLU A 11 9.85 3.06 8.27
N GLU A 12 9.26 3.54 7.18
CA GLU A 12 8.10 4.41 7.27
C GLU A 12 6.91 3.68 7.86
N LEU A 13 6.75 2.40 7.50
CA LEU A 13 5.67 1.61 8.06
C LEU A 13 5.83 1.42 9.56
N PHE A 14 7.06 1.15 10.00
CA PHE A 14 7.34 1.03 11.42
C PHE A 14 7.01 2.32 12.18
N GLN A 15 7.39 3.47 11.60
CA GLN A 15 7.07 4.75 12.21
C GLN A 15 5.56 4.98 12.30
N ALA A 16 4.83 4.57 11.27
CA ALA A 16 3.38 4.69 11.27
C ALA A 16 2.76 3.89 12.43
N GLU A 17 3.29 2.69 12.66
CA GLU A 17 2.81 1.87 13.76
C GLU A 17 3.08 2.53 15.11
N GLN A 18 4.22 3.19 15.24
CA GLN A 18 4.56 3.90 16.47
C GLN A 18 3.64 5.08 16.73
N LEU A 19 3.11 5.68 15.67
CA LEU A 19 2.20 6.82 15.79
C LEU A 19 0.75 6.39 16.04
N ASN A 20 0.48 5.10 16.08
CA ASN A 20 -0.86 4.56 16.33
C ASN A 20 -1.89 5.03 15.31
N VAL A 21 -1.49 5.10 14.05
CA VAL A 21 -2.46 5.42 12.99
C VAL A 21 -3.38 4.22 12.79
N ASP A 22 -4.53 4.47 12.19
CA ASP A 22 -5.55 3.44 12.01
C ASP A 22 -5.21 2.51 10.84
N PHE A 23 -4.51 3.00 9.83
CA PHE A 23 -4.13 2.20 8.68
C PHE A 23 -2.97 2.85 7.95
N ALA A 24 -2.35 2.11 7.04
CA ALA A 24 -1.31 2.65 6.17
C ALA A 24 -1.60 2.28 4.73
N VAL A 25 -1.22 3.17 3.83
CA VAL A 25 -1.23 2.91 2.40
C VAL A 25 0.22 2.68 1.99
N LEU A 26 0.50 1.52 1.45
CA LEU A 26 1.88 1.11 1.16
C LEU A 26 2.08 0.92 -0.34
N GLY A 27 3.07 1.59 -0.88
CA GLY A 27 3.38 1.49 -2.28
C GLY A 27 4.51 2.43 -2.69
N PRO A 28 4.73 2.59 -3.99
CA PRO A 28 3.97 1.96 -5.08
C PRO A 28 4.32 0.47 -5.21
N VAL A 29 3.29 -0.35 -5.32
CA VAL A 29 3.49 -1.80 -5.48
C VAL A 29 3.85 -2.12 -6.92
N LEU A 30 3.10 -1.55 -7.87
CA LEU A 30 3.31 -1.75 -9.30
C LEU A 30 3.58 -0.40 -9.97
N PRO A 31 4.23 -0.40 -11.15
CA PRO A 31 4.46 0.86 -11.87
C PRO A 31 3.16 1.55 -12.23
N THR A 32 3.18 2.88 -12.25
CA THR A 32 2.03 3.66 -12.66
C THR A 32 2.28 4.27 -14.03
N LEU A 33 1.21 4.69 -14.69
CA LEU A 33 1.34 5.37 -15.98
C LEU A 33 2.09 6.70 -15.84
N SER A 34 1.90 7.37 -14.70
CA SER A 34 2.58 8.64 -14.44
C SER A 34 4.06 8.48 -14.16
N HIS A 35 4.44 7.35 -13.57
CA HIS A 35 5.84 7.11 -13.18
C HIS A 35 6.24 5.67 -13.51
N PRO A 36 6.33 5.36 -14.81
CA PRO A 36 6.58 3.97 -15.20
C PRO A 36 7.97 3.45 -14.80
N ASN A 37 8.90 4.36 -14.56
CA ASN A 37 10.26 3.99 -14.17
C ASN A 37 10.53 4.12 -12.68
N ALA A 38 9.51 4.43 -11.89
CA ALA A 38 9.68 4.56 -10.45
C ALA A 38 9.99 3.20 -9.82
N LEU A 39 10.79 3.22 -8.76
CA LEU A 39 11.04 2.01 -7.99
C LEU A 39 9.75 1.56 -7.33
N THR A 40 9.45 0.29 -7.44
CA THR A 40 8.25 -0.29 -6.87
C THR A 40 8.62 -1.40 -5.90
N LEU A 41 7.68 -1.70 -4.99
CA LEU A 41 7.90 -2.78 -4.02
C LEU A 41 7.77 -4.15 -4.65
N GLY A 42 6.79 -4.31 -5.53
CA GLY A 42 6.39 -5.61 -6.01
C GLY A 42 5.59 -6.35 -4.95
N TRP A 43 4.86 -7.37 -5.39
CA TRP A 43 3.97 -8.10 -4.50
C TRP A 43 4.70 -8.86 -3.40
N LYS A 44 5.90 -9.35 -3.70
CA LYS A 44 6.65 -10.15 -2.72
C LYS A 44 7.01 -9.33 -1.49
N LYS A 45 7.60 -8.15 -1.70
CA LYS A 45 7.94 -7.26 -0.58
C LYS A 45 6.70 -6.74 0.11
N PHE A 46 5.69 -6.40 -0.68
CA PHE A 46 4.44 -5.92 -0.13
C PHE A 46 3.85 -6.94 0.84
N SER A 47 3.81 -8.20 0.43
CA SER A 47 3.27 -9.27 1.27
C SER A 47 4.07 -9.42 2.57
N ALA A 48 5.40 -9.34 2.48
CA ALA A 48 6.25 -9.43 3.66
C ALA A 48 5.93 -8.31 4.64
N PHE A 49 5.77 -7.09 4.14
CA PHE A 49 5.44 -5.96 5.00
C PHE A 49 4.07 -6.13 5.66
N CYS A 50 3.09 -6.62 4.90
CA CYS A 50 1.76 -6.84 5.45
C CYS A 50 1.78 -7.85 6.60
N HIS A 51 2.56 -8.91 6.44
CA HIS A 51 2.62 -9.94 7.48
C HIS A 51 3.33 -9.46 8.74
N GLN A 52 4.21 -8.48 8.62
CA GLN A 52 4.93 -7.92 9.76
C GLN A 52 4.16 -6.80 10.43
N SER A 53 3.19 -6.21 9.74
CA SER A 53 2.52 -5.01 10.23
C SER A 53 1.48 -5.33 11.28
N ALA A 54 1.38 -4.44 12.28
CA ALA A 54 0.35 -4.53 13.31
C ALA A 54 -0.90 -3.75 12.93
N ILE A 55 -0.86 -3.02 11.82
CA ILE A 55 -2.01 -2.21 11.38
C ILE A 55 -2.44 -2.64 9.99
N PRO A 56 -3.71 -2.39 9.62
CA PRO A 56 -4.19 -2.72 8.27
C PRO A 56 -3.42 -1.97 7.20
N ILE A 57 -3.14 -2.66 6.09
CA ILE A 57 -2.36 -2.12 4.97
C ILE A 57 -3.24 -2.12 3.71
N TYR A 58 -3.18 -1.02 2.96
CA TYR A 58 -3.82 -0.93 1.65
C TYR A 58 -2.74 -0.79 0.59
N ALA A 59 -2.90 -1.50 -0.51
CA ALA A 59 -1.93 -1.44 -1.62
C ALA A 59 -2.17 -0.21 -2.48
N LEU A 60 -1.08 0.48 -2.83
CA LEU A 60 -1.14 1.68 -3.66
C LEU A 60 -0.17 1.56 -4.82
N GLY A 61 -0.52 2.16 -5.96
CA GLY A 61 0.37 2.28 -7.11
C GLY A 61 0.06 1.27 -8.20
N GLY A 62 -0.40 1.78 -9.35
CA GLY A 62 -0.70 0.94 -10.50
C GLY A 62 -1.84 -0.03 -10.31
N MET A 63 -2.70 0.21 -9.32
CA MET A 63 -3.79 -0.72 -8.99
C MET A 63 -5.02 -0.50 -9.83
N LEU A 64 -5.63 -1.61 -10.22
CA LEU A 64 -6.95 -1.64 -10.86
C LEU A 64 -7.85 -2.50 -10.00
N TYR A 65 -9.15 -2.44 -10.25
CA TYR A 65 -10.09 -3.26 -9.48
C TYR A 65 -9.75 -4.75 -9.54
N ASP A 66 -9.20 -5.21 -10.67
CA ASP A 66 -8.81 -6.60 -10.83
C ASP A 66 -7.67 -6.99 -9.89
N ASP A 67 -6.94 -6.04 -9.34
CA ASP A 67 -5.83 -6.31 -8.43
C ASP A 67 -6.28 -6.48 -6.99
N LEU A 68 -7.56 -6.23 -6.69
CA LEU A 68 -8.05 -6.32 -5.32
C LEU A 68 -7.86 -7.72 -4.74
N ASP A 69 -8.21 -8.74 -5.49
CA ASP A 69 -8.08 -10.12 -5.01
C ASP A 69 -6.62 -10.46 -4.73
N THR A 70 -5.72 -10.07 -5.64
CA THR A 70 -4.30 -10.31 -5.46
C THR A 70 -3.79 -9.58 -4.22
N ALA A 71 -4.18 -8.32 -4.05
CA ALA A 71 -3.77 -7.55 -2.88
C ALA A 71 -4.20 -8.22 -1.60
N GLN A 72 -5.45 -8.70 -1.55
CA GLN A 72 -5.95 -9.36 -0.35
C GLN A 72 -5.26 -10.67 -0.08
N GLU A 73 -4.92 -11.42 -1.13
CA GLU A 73 -4.15 -12.65 -0.98
C GLU A 73 -2.76 -12.37 -0.40
N MET A 74 -2.21 -11.21 -0.71
CA MET A 74 -0.89 -10.81 -0.20
C MET A 74 -0.94 -10.21 1.19
N GLY A 75 -2.12 -10.06 1.76
CA GLY A 75 -2.29 -9.61 3.14
C GLY A 75 -2.85 -8.21 3.30
N ALA A 76 -3.20 -7.54 2.20
CA ALA A 76 -3.78 -6.20 2.28
C ALA A 76 -5.25 -6.26 2.66
N GLN A 77 -5.73 -5.19 3.26
CA GLN A 77 -7.16 -5.02 3.50
C GLN A 77 -7.88 -4.69 2.19
N GLY A 78 -7.20 -4.00 1.28
CA GLY A 78 -7.76 -3.59 0.03
C GLY A 78 -6.75 -2.82 -0.79
N ILE A 79 -7.23 -2.07 -1.77
CA ILE A 79 -6.38 -1.24 -2.63
C ILE A 79 -6.80 0.21 -2.53
N ALA A 80 -5.84 1.11 -2.79
CA ALA A 80 -6.10 2.54 -2.88
C ALA A 80 -5.89 2.96 -4.33
N MET A 81 -6.89 3.61 -4.91
CA MET A 81 -6.85 3.99 -6.32
C MET A 81 -6.86 5.50 -6.45
N MET A 82 -5.67 6.07 -6.56
CA MET A 82 -5.55 7.53 -6.64
C MET A 82 -6.22 8.11 -7.87
N ARG A 83 -6.22 7.38 -8.96
CA ARG A 83 -6.80 7.86 -10.21
C ARG A 83 -8.28 8.21 -10.08
N GLY A 84 -9.01 7.37 -9.38
CA GLY A 84 -10.43 7.60 -9.19
C GLY A 84 -10.72 8.87 -8.43
N ILE A 85 -9.79 9.27 -7.59
CA ILE A 85 -9.94 10.48 -6.78
C ILE A 85 -9.62 11.72 -7.63
N ALA A 86 -8.68 11.60 -8.54
CA ALA A 86 -8.24 12.72 -9.35
C ALA A 86 -9.26 13.17 -10.39
N GLN A 87 -10.25 12.37 -10.65
CA GLN A 87 -11.29 12.68 -11.63
C GLN A 87 -12.33 13.70 -11.11
#